data_e39c47ae0b65287f268544dc1b848cb4
#
_entry.id   e39c47ae0b65287f268544dc1b848cb4
#
_cell.length_a   1.000
_cell.length_b   1.000
_cell.length_c   1.000
_cell.angle_alpha   90.00
_cell.angle_beta   90.00
_cell.angle_gamma   90.00
#
_symmetry.space_group_name_H-M   'P 1'
#
loop_
_entity.id
_entity.type
_entity.pdbx_description
1 polymer ?
#
loop_
_entity_poly.entity_id
_entity_poly.type
_entity_poly.pdbx_seq_one_letter_code
_entity_poly.pdbx_strand_id
1 'polypeptide(L)'
;MKKAMLFAAGILLLIGCKDNPVSEKIKETKQNVSNTSNVVKEMNKMGDDIKELQEMEPLTNEELKDWLPDEVDGMKRTSFRAGQVSYLKMGSIEAKYATEDKTKQFEISVMDGAGQMGASATAGIRMMLSQDFEEEDEYKTRRTVKHDGQKAIEEYRKGDNNSEIQYLHDNRFFIRAKGTNMDIEETWDAIEEMDVDDLG
;
A
#
# COMPACT_ATOMS: atom_id res chain seq x y z
N MET A 1 30.52 -80.40 22.71
CA MET A 1 30.96 -79.34 21.80
C MET A 1 29.78 -78.43 21.50
N LYS A 2 29.53 -77.36 22.31
CA LYS A 2 28.57 -76.33 22.02
C LYS A 2 29.18 -75.00 22.51
N LYS A 3 29.50 -74.15 21.59
CA LYS A 3 30.05 -72.84 21.86
C LYS A 3 28.90 -71.90 22.25
N ALA A 4 28.96 -71.28 23.42
CA ALA A 4 28.10 -70.27 23.90
C ALA A 4 28.65 -68.94 23.36
N MET A 5 27.85 -68.13 22.68
CA MET A 5 28.19 -66.81 22.14
C MET A 5 27.49 -65.78 23.04
N LEU A 6 28.30 -65.06 23.81
CA LEU A 6 27.87 -63.91 24.62
C LEU A 6 27.60 -62.71 23.73
N PHE A 7 26.35 -62.24 23.73
CA PHE A 7 25.98 -60.93 23.15
C PHE A 7 26.16 -59.85 24.21
N ALA A 8 27.15 -58.98 24.01
CA ALA A 8 27.29 -57.76 24.81
C ALA A 8 26.35 -56.69 24.25
N ALA A 9 25.34 -56.32 25.03
CA ALA A 9 24.47 -55.18 24.71
C ALA A 9 25.18 -53.88 25.01
N GLY A 10 25.60 -53.20 23.94
CA GLY A 10 26.12 -51.80 24.00
C GLY A 10 24.98 -50.81 24.09
N ILE A 11 24.84 -50.16 25.25
CA ILE A 11 23.95 -49.01 25.44
C ILE A 11 24.62 -47.80 24.81
N LEU A 12 24.15 -47.36 23.63
CA LEU A 12 24.49 -46.08 23.05
C LEU A 12 23.73 -44.98 23.76
N LEU A 13 24.42 -44.22 24.58
CA LEU A 13 23.95 -42.94 25.10
C LEU A 13 23.92 -41.91 23.94
N LEU A 14 22.73 -41.61 23.42
CA LEU A 14 22.50 -40.54 22.52
C LEU A 14 22.63 -39.19 23.28
N ILE A 15 23.80 -38.58 23.21
CA ILE A 15 24.02 -37.22 23.65
C ILE A 15 23.28 -36.34 22.63
N GLY A 16 22.21 -35.71 23.09
CA GLY A 16 21.40 -34.83 22.26
C GLY A 16 22.22 -33.59 21.78
N CYS A 17 22.66 -33.61 20.55
CA CYS A 17 23.11 -32.39 19.87
C CYS A 17 21.89 -31.49 19.65
N LYS A 18 21.98 -30.25 20.14
CA LYS A 18 20.95 -29.21 20.10
C LYS A 18 20.66 -28.69 18.69
N ASP A 19 21.46 -29.13 17.71
CA ASP A 19 21.36 -28.74 16.29
C ASP A 19 21.03 -29.97 15.44
N ASN A 20 19.77 -30.41 15.49
CA ASN A 20 19.29 -31.49 14.64
C ASN A 20 18.74 -30.92 13.33
N PRO A 21 19.31 -31.25 12.16
CA PRO A 21 18.87 -30.76 10.85
C PRO A 21 17.40 -31.09 10.54
N VAL A 22 16.82 -32.08 11.24
CA VAL A 22 15.39 -32.40 11.13
C VAL A 22 14.52 -31.33 11.82
N SER A 23 14.99 -30.74 12.92
CA SER A 23 14.25 -29.68 13.64
C SER A 23 14.24 -28.36 12.87
N GLU A 24 15.30 -28.03 12.12
CA GLU A 24 15.33 -26.86 11.23
C GLU A 24 14.37 -27.03 10.05
N LYS A 25 14.41 -28.18 9.36
CA LYS A 25 13.45 -28.44 8.28
C LYS A 25 11.99 -28.41 8.74
N ILE A 26 11.68 -28.87 9.95
CA ILE A 26 10.32 -28.78 10.51
C ILE A 26 9.95 -27.34 10.82
N LYS A 27 10.88 -26.50 11.29
CA LYS A 27 10.65 -25.06 11.50
C LYS A 27 10.43 -24.33 10.18
N GLU A 28 11.28 -24.55 9.17
CA GLU A 28 11.12 -23.98 7.84
C GLU A 28 9.79 -24.41 7.18
N THR A 29 9.41 -25.69 7.29
CA THR A 29 8.15 -26.19 6.75
C THR A 29 6.95 -25.57 7.46
N LYS A 30 6.99 -25.41 8.80
CA LYS A 30 5.92 -24.75 9.55
C LYS A 30 5.83 -23.25 9.22
N GLN A 31 6.96 -22.57 9.02
CA GLN A 31 7.00 -21.17 8.65
C GLN A 31 6.47 -20.95 7.23
N ASN A 32 6.83 -21.82 6.29
CA ASN A 32 6.30 -21.79 4.92
C ASN A 32 4.79 -22.06 4.87
N VAL A 33 4.29 -23.02 5.64
CA VAL A 33 2.84 -23.29 5.74
C VAL A 33 2.09 -22.13 6.40
N SER A 34 2.67 -21.51 7.44
CA SER A 34 2.10 -20.32 8.06
C SER A 34 2.04 -19.14 7.11
N ASN A 35 3.12 -18.89 6.37
CA ASN A 35 3.18 -17.81 5.37
C ASN A 35 2.17 -18.05 4.25
N THR A 36 2.06 -19.27 3.73
CA THR A 36 1.06 -19.64 2.72
C THR A 36 -0.36 -19.44 3.21
N SER A 37 -0.63 -19.81 4.47
CA SER A 37 -1.95 -19.61 5.09
C SER A 37 -2.30 -18.13 5.25
N ASN A 38 -1.34 -17.28 5.59
CA ASN A 38 -1.55 -15.83 5.70
C ASN A 38 -1.78 -15.19 4.33
N VAL A 39 -0.99 -15.56 3.32
CA VAL A 39 -1.20 -15.10 1.94
C VAL A 39 -2.59 -15.46 1.43
N VAL A 40 -3.04 -16.70 1.66
CA VAL A 40 -4.40 -17.11 1.25
C VAL A 40 -5.49 -16.33 1.98
N LYS A 41 -5.31 -16.04 3.27
CA LYS A 41 -6.26 -15.20 4.03
C LYS A 41 -6.31 -13.77 3.50
N GLU A 42 -5.17 -13.17 3.21
CA GLU A 42 -5.09 -11.81 2.64
C GLU A 42 -5.71 -11.75 1.25
N MET A 43 -5.48 -12.76 0.41
CA MET A 43 -6.12 -12.84 -0.91
C MET A 43 -7.65 -12.99 -0.81
N ASN A 44 -8.14 -13.81 0.13
CA ASN A 44 -9.58 -13.96 0.35
C ASN A 44 -10.19 -12.66 0.85
N LYS A 45 -9.56 -12.00 1.83
CA LYS A 45 -9.99 -10.69 2.32
C LYS A 45 -10.04 -9.66 1.18
N MET A 46 -8.99 -9.56 0.38
CA MET A 46 -8.97 -8.68 -0.80
C MET A 46 -10.14 -8.99 -1.76
N GLY A 47 -10.46 -10.27 -1.98
CA GLY A 47 -11.59 -10.69 -2.80
C GLY A 47 -12.95 -10.27 -2.22
N ASP A 48 -13.09 -10.32 -0.91
CA ASP A 48 -14.32 -9.90 -0.22
C ASP A 48 -14.46 -8.37 -0.22
N ASP A 49 -13.37 -7.63 0.05
CA ASP A 49 -13.31 -6.17 -0.04
C ASP A 49 -13.69 -5.67 -1.47
N ILE A 50 -13.18 -6.34 -2.51
CA ILE A 50 -13.54 -6.02 -3.91
C ILE A 50 -15.03 -6.23 -4.19
N LYS A 51 -15.64 -7.30 -3.66
CA LYS A 51 -17.07 -7.55 -3.83
C LYS A 51 -17.92 -6.51 -3.14
N GLU A 52 -17.54 -6.12 -1.91
CA GLU A 52 -18.22 -5.08 -1.16
C GLU A 52 -18.19 -3.76 -1.94
N LEU A 53 -17.02 -3.36 -2.45
CA LEU A 53 -16.88 -2.15 -3.26
C LEU A 53 -17.70 -2.18 -4.54
N GLN A 54 -17.86 -3.36 -5.18
CA GLN A 54 -18.68 -3.48 -6.39
C GLN A 54 -20.15 -3.17 -6.16
N GLU A 55 -20.65 -3.36 -4.93
CA GLU A 55 -22.04 -3.10 -4.52
C GLU A 55 -22.25 -1.65 -4.04
N MET A 56 -21.17 -0.90 -3.74
CA MET A 56 -21.23 0.49 -3.31
C MET A 56 -21.48 1.43 -4.49
N GLU A 57 -22.19 2.53 -4.24
CA GLU A 57 -22.32 3.61 -5.22
C GLU A 57 -21.08 4.53 -5.16
N PRO A 58 -20.47 4.86 -6.31
CA PRO A 58 -19.38 5.81 -6.37
C PRO A 58 -19.84 7.22 -6.03
N LEU A 59 -18.95 8.02 -5.44
CA LEU A 59 -19.17 9.45 -5.24
C LEU A 59 -19.43 10.15 -6.57
N THR A 60 -20.31 11.12 -6.53
CA THR A 60 -20.59 12.01 -7.66
C THR A 60 -19.46 13.02 -7.87
N ASN A 61 -19.39 13.60 -9.06
CA ASN A 61 -18.45 14.68 -9.33
C ASN A 61 -18.69 15.92 -8.45
N GLU A 62 -19.93 16.14 -8.00
CA GLU A 62 -20.29 17.26 -7.12
C GLU A 62 -19.74 17.00 -5.71
N GLU A 63 -19.96 15.83 -5.14
CA GLU A 63 -19.42 15.44 -3.83
C GLU A 63 -17.88 15.52 -3.80
N LEU A 64 -17.22 14.97 -4.82
CA LEU A 64 -15.76 15.06 -4.93
C LEU A 64 -15.26 16.50 -5.06
N LYS A 65 -16.00 17.36 -5.77
CA LYS A 65 -15.64 18.77 -5.94
C LYS A 65 -15.84 19.56 -4.65
N ASP A 66 -16.93 19.29 -3.91
CA ASP A 66 -17.25 19.97 -2.66
C ASP A 66 -16.25 19.63 -1.54
N TRP A 67 -15.62 18.46 -1.61
CA TRP A 67 -14.52 18.06 -0.74
C TRP A 67 -13.25 18.89 -0.94
N LEU A 68 -12.97 19.44 -2.14
CA LEU A 68 -11.71 20.13 -2.42
C LEU A 68 -11.59 21.47 -1.67
N PRO A 69 -10.60 21.66 -0.79
CA PRO A 69 -10.32 22.96 -0.18
C PRO A 69 -9.81 23.96 -1.22
N ASP A 70 -9.99 25.27 -0.94
CA ASP A 70 -9.48 26.32 -1.80
C ASP A 70 -7.97 26.57 -1.66
N GLU A 71 -7.39 26.16 -0.51
CA GLU A 71 -5.98 26.32 -0.18
C GLU A 71 -5.49 25.14 0.65
N VAL A 72 -4.24 24.71 0.45
CA VAL A 72 -3.54 23.63 1.16
C VAL A 72 -2.10 24.06 1.40
N ASP A 73 -1.62 24.06 2.63
CA ASP A 73 -0.26 24.44 3.03
C ASP A 73 0.21 25.77 2.39
N GLY A 74 -0.66 26.79 2.42
CA GLY A 74 -0.38 28.08 1.81
C GLY A 74 -0.37 28.09 0.27
N MET A 75 -0.68 26.99 -0.36
CA MET A 75 -0.82 26.86 -1.81
C MET A 75 -2.28 27.00 -2.22
N LYS A 76 -2.61 27.92 -3.10
CA LYS A 76 -3.97 28.12 -3.62
C LYS A 76 -4.29 27.11 -4.71
N ARG A 77 -5.55 26.65 -4.73
CA ARG A 77 -6.03 25.80 -5.82
C ARG A 77 -6.00 26.54 -7.14
N THR A 78 -5.23 26.03 -8.10
CA THR A 78 -5.07 26.62 -9.43
C THR A 78 -5.99 26.00 -10.47
N SER A 79 -6.32 24.72 -10.30
CA SER A 79 -7.24 24.00 -11.19
C SER A 79 -7.76 22.74 -10.52
N PHE A 80 -8.90 22.26 -11.04
CA PHE A 80 -9.36 20.89 -10.76
C PHE A 80 -10.00 20.28 -12.00
N ARG A 81 -10.11 18.96 -12.02
CA ARG A 81 -10.78 18.20 -13.06
C ARG A 81 -11.49 17.01 -12.41
N ALA A 82 -12.81 16.98 -12.52
CA ALA A 82 -13.64 15.90 -12.02
C ALA A 82 -14.22 15.06 -13.17
N GLY A 83 -14.40 13.76 -12.94
CA GLY A 83 -15.13 12.91 -13.87
C GLY A 83 -14.44 12.59 -15.19
N GLN A 84 -13.12 12.53 -15.25
CA GLN A 84 -12.38 12.17 -16.47
C GLN A 84 -12.81 10.84 -17.07
N VAL A 85 -13.37 9.96 -16.26
CA VAL A 85 -13.86 8.64 -16.67
C VAL A 85 -15.35 8.45 -16.36
N SER A 86 -16.12 9.55 -16.39
CA SER A 86 -17.55 9.55 -16.08
C SER A 86 -18.37 8.54 -16.89
N TYR A 87 -17.97 8.26 -18.14
CA TYR A 87 -18.62 7.22 -18.96
C TYR A 87 -18.44 5.80 -18.38
N LEU A 88 -17.43 5.59 -17.52
CA LEU A 88 -17.21 4.33 -16.81
C LEU A 88 -17.95 4.27 -15.46
N LYS A 89 -18.72 5.31 -15.10
CA LYS A 89 -19.37 5.44 -13.79
C LYS A 89 -18.39 5.23 -12.64
N MET A 90 -17.22 5.85 -12.71
CA MET A 90 -16.18 5.82 -11.71
C MET A 90 -15.94 7.26 -11.23
N GLY A 91 -16.08 7.50 -9.92
CA GLY A 91 -15.77 8.78 -9.31
C GLY A 91 -14.27 9.05 -9.36
N SER A 92 -13.89 10.22 -9.84
CA SER A 92 -12.49 10.65 -9.79
C SER A 92 -12.36 12.16 -9.82
N ILE A 93 -11.34 12.67 -9.13
CA ILE A 93 -11.00 14.08 -9.14
C ILE A 93 -9.49 14.26 -9.10
N GLU A 94 -9.01 15.28 -9.81
CA GLU A 94 -7.64 15.76 -9.77
C GLU A 94 -7.66 17.24 -9.44
N ALA A 95 -6.86 17.69 -8.49
CA ALA A 95 -6.70 19.11 -8.17
C ALA A 95 -5.23 19.49 -8.10
N LYS A 96 -4.95 20.74 -8.44
CA LYS A 96 -3.60 21.31 -8.41
C LYS A 96 -3.60 22.57 -7.56
N TYR A 97 -2.60 22.65 -6.71
CA TYR A 97 -2.34 23.78 -5.82
C TYR A 97 -0.94 24.32 -6.10
N ALA A 98 -0.73 25.60 -5.90
CA ALA A 98 0.58 26.22 -6.05
C ALA A 98 0.72 27.43 -5.15
N THR A 99 1.97 27.69 -4.72
CA THR A 99 2.34 28.98 -4.12
C THR A 99 2.17 30.11 -5.13
N GLU A 100 2.10 31.38 -4.67
CA GLU A 100 1.89 32.54 -5.53
C GLU A 100 2.99 32.69 -6.60
N ASP A 101 4.24 32.39 -6.23
CA ASP A 101 5.41 32.38 -7.12
C ASP A 101 5.55 31.10 -7.96
N LYS A 102 4.66 30.11 -7.73
CA LYS A 102 4.62 28.79 -8.39
C LYS A 102 5.89 27.95 -8.21
N THR A 103 6.69 28.23 -7.20
CA THR A 103 7.91 27.47 -6.92
C THR A 103 7.59 26.12 -6.28
N LYS A 104 6.58 26.06 -5.41
CA LYS A 104 6.02 24.81 -4.88
C LYS A 104 4.68 24.49 -5.52
N GLN A 105 4.47 23.24 -5.87
CA GLN A 105 3.18 22.76 -6.41
C GLN A 105 2.82 21.43 -5.78
N PHE A 106 1.54 21.29 -5.47
CA PHE A 106 0.94 20.07 -4.99
C PHE A 106 -0.17 19.63 -5.94
N GLU A 107 -0.15 18.39 -6.36
CA GLU A 107 -1.19 17.77 -7.18
C GLU A 107 -1.74 16.55 -6.45
N ILE A 108 -3.05 16.50 -6.26
CA ILE A 108 -3.73 15.35 -5.69
C ILE A 108 -4.71 14.76 -6.70
N SER A 109 -4.73 13.45 -6.78
CA SER A 109 -5.68 12.69 -7.59
C SER A 109 -6.34 11.64 -6.70
N VAL A 110 -7.67 11.63 -6.70
CA VAL A 110 -8.49 10.66 -5.98
C VAL A 110 -9.30 9.86 -6.99
N MET A 111 -9.30 8.54 -6.84
CA MET A 111 -10.13 7.61 -7.59
C MET A 111 -10.96 6.80 -6.61
N ASP A 112 -12.28 6.88 -6.72
CA ASP A 112 -13.18 6.08 -5.91
C ASP A 112 -13.21 4.63 -6.42
N GLY A 113 -12.89 3.69 -5.53
CA GLY A 113 -12.93 2.25 -5.79
C GLY A 113 -14.33 1.65 -5.75
N ALA A 114 -15.38 2.44 -5.48
CA ALA A 114 -16.75 1.97 -5.48
C ALA A 114 -17.26 1.67 -6.89
N GLY A 115 -18.27 0.78 -6.97
CA GLY A 115 -18.83 0.29 -8.22
C GLY A 115 -17.92 -0.71 -8.94
N GLN A 116 -18.47 -1.41 -9.94
CA GLN A 116 -17.75 -2.46 -10.66
C GLN A 116 -16.46 -1.99 -11.32
N MET A 117 -16.47 -0.79 -11.88
CA MET A 117 -15.31 -0.24 -12.57
C MET A 117 -14.24 0.27 -11.59
N GLY A 118 -14.67 0.97 -10.52
CA GLY A 118 -13.77 1.44 -9.47
C GLY A 118 -13.05 0.29 -8.76
N ALA A 119 -13.80 -0.73 -8.35
CA ALA A 119 -13.25 -1.93 -7.72
C ALA A 119 -12.24 -2.67 -8.63
N SER A 120 -12.53 -2.75 -9.93
CA SER A 120 -11.62 -3.35 -10.91
C SER A 120 -10.37 -2.52 -11.13
N ALA A 121 -10.49 -1.20 -11.21
CA ALA A 121 -9.36 -0.29 -11.41
C ALA A 121 -8.40 -0.27 -10.20
N THR A 122 -8.94 -0.35 -8.98
CA THR A 122 -8.14 -0.35 -7.75
C THR A 122 -7.55 -1.72 -7.39
N ALA A 123 -8.00 -2.81 -7.98
CA ALA A 123 -7.51 -4.17 -7.69
C ALA A 123 -5.99 -4.33 -7.89
N GLY A 124 -5.44 -3.78 -8.98
CA GLY A 124 -4.01 -3.80 -9.27
C GLY A 124 -3.18 -3.00 -8.24
N ILE A 125 -3.74 -1.89 -7.76
CA ILE A 125 -3.12 -1.03 -6.74
C ILE A 125 -3.08 -1.75 -5.40
N ARG A 126 -4.15 -2.45 -5.01
CA ARG A 126 -4.18 -3.29 -3.80
C ARG A 126 -3.09 -4.35 -3.82
N MET A 127 -2.92 -5.01 -4.96
CA MET A 127 -1.86 -6.00 -5.14
C MET A 127 -0.47 -5.37 -5.01
N MET A 128 -0.25 -4.18 -5.56
CA MET A 128 1.01 -3.46 -5.45
C MET A 128 1.29 -3.03 -4.01
N LEU A 129 0.31 -2.47 -3.30
CA LEU A 129 0.42 -2.07 -1.90
C LEU A 129 0.54 -3.26 -0.94
N SER A 130 0.16 -4.48 -1.34
CA SER A 130 0.35 -5.68 -0.50
C SER A 130 1.81 -6.11 -0.40
N GLN A 131 2.68 -5.65 -1.30
CA GLN A 131 4.09 -5.98 -1.33
C GLN A 131 4.92 -5.00 -0.50
N ASP A 132 5.96 -5.49 0.17
CA ASP A 132 6.97 -4.65 0.80
C ASP A 132 8.20 -4.63 -0.12
N PHE A 133 8.62 -3.44 -0.52
CA PHE A 133 9.82 -3.25 -1.31
C PHE A 133 10.53 -1.96 -0.94
N GLU A 134 11.81 -1.90 -1.25
CA GLU A 134 12.64 -0.71 -1.14
C GLU A 134 13.61 -0.69 -2.33
N GLU A 135 13.61 0.38 -3.08
CA GLU A 135 14.47 0.63 -4.22
C GLU A 135 15.16 1.97 -4.02
N GLU A 136 16.47 2.01 -4.14
CA GLU A 136 17.26 3.23 -4.07
C GLU A 136 18.33 3.24 -5.16
N ASP A 137 18.41 4.36 -5.86
CA ASP A 137 19.49 4.66 -6.78
C ASP A 137 20.05 6.10 -6.54
N GLU A 138 20.93 6.57 -7.40
CA GLU A 138 21.55 7.89 -7.31
C GLU A 138 20.51 9.03 -7.38
N TYR A 139 19.40 8.82 -8.08
CA TYR A 139 18.42 9.86 -8.42
C TYR A 139 17.16 9.78 -7.58
N LYS A 140 16.74 8.60 -7.16
CA LYS A 140 15.47 8.40 -6.45
C LYS A 140 15.53 7.32 -5.38
N THR A 141 14.62 7.44 -4.44
CA THR A 141 14.22 6.35 -3.54
C THR A 141 12.75 6.03 -3.78
N ARG A 142 12.38 4.75 -3.74
CA ARG A 142 10.99 4.31 -3.80
C ARG A 142 10.81 3.14 -2.86
N ARG A 143 9.85 3.23 -1.96
CA ARG A 143 9.64 2.21 -0.92
C ARG A 143 8.20 2.11 -0.48
N THR A 144 7.84 0.96 0.05
CA THR A 144 6.60 0.78 0.81
C THR A 144 6.85 1.16 2.26
N VAL A 145 5.98 2.00 2.81
CA VAL A 145 6.01 2.45 4.19
C VAL A 145 4.68 2.16 4.88
N LYS A 146 4.65 2.34 6.21
CA LYS A 146 3.41 2.52 6.97
C LYS A 146 3.38 3.92 7.52
N HIS A 147 2.39 4.69 7.12
CA HIS A 147 2.07 6.01 7.64
C HIS A 147 0.70 5.92 8.31
N ASP A 148 0.62 6.24 9.60
CA ASP A 148 -0.59 6.14 10.45
C ASP A 148 -1.37 4.81 10.33
N GLY A 149 -0.61 3.73 10.19
CA GLY A 149 -1.15 2.37 10.11
C GLY A 149 -1.56 1.94 8.70
N GLN A 150 -1.62 2.85 7.73
CA GLN A 150 -1.89 2.56 6.33
C GLN A 150 -0.61 2.28 5.56
N LYS A 151 -0.67 1.34 4.61
CA LYS A 151 0.42 1.12 3.67
C LYS A 151 0.39 2.16 2.56
N ALA A 152 1.55 2.76 2.32
CA ALA A 152 1.76 3.73 1.24
C ALA A 152 3.02 3.38 0.45
N ILE A 153 3.09 3.86 -0.78
CA ILE A 153 4.31 3.88 -1.57
C ILE A 153 4.77 5.32 -1.64
N GLU A 154 5.98 5.56 -1.19
CA GLU A 154 6.69 6.83 -1.31
C GLU A 154 7.72 6.73 -2.41
N GLU A 155 7.76 7.72 -3.30
CA GLU A 155 8.85 7.95 -4.25
C GLU A 155 9.39 9.38 -4.05
N TYR A 156 10.70 9.50 -3.90
CA TYR A 156 11.37 10.80 -3.80
C TYR A 156 12.50 10.92 -4.83
N ARG A 157 12.48 11.99 -5.60
CA ARG A 157 13.49 12.33 -6.60
C ARG A 157 14.42 13.38 -6.04
N LYS A 158 15.64 12.95 -5.72
CA LYS A 158 16.64 13.74 -4.99
C LYS A 158 17.08 15.00 -5.73
N GLY A 159 17.20 14.94 -7.06
CA GLY A 159 17.71 16.06 -7.87
C GLY A 159 16.74 17.21 -8.03
N ASP A 160 15.44 16.91 -8.09
CA ASP A 160 14.38 17.87 -8.39
C ASP A 160 13.56 18.25 -7.15
N ASN A 161 13.87 17.69 -5.98
CA ASN A 161 13.08 17.79 -4.75
C ASN A 161 11.58 17.51 -5.02
N ASN A 162 11.30 16.43 -5.75
CA ASN A 162 9.95 16.03 -6.09
C ASN A 162 9.59 14.73 -5.35
N SER A 163 8.38 14.68 -4.85
CA SER A 163 7.83 13.53 -4.14
C SER A 163 6.57 13.00 -4.81
N GLU A 164 6.31 11.73 -4.61
CA GLU A 164 5.03 11.10 -4.96
C GLU A 164 4.64 10.12 -3.87
N ILE A 165 3.39 10.18 -3.42
CA ILE A 165 2.81 9.32 -2.40
C ILE A 165 1.57 8.66 -3.00
N GLN A 166 1.44 7.34 -2.81
CA GLN A 166 0.30 6.56 -3.30
C GLN A 166 -0.19 5.64 -2.19
N TYR A 167 -1.48 5.68 -1.88
CA TYR A 167 -2.08 4.78 -0.88
C TYR A 167 -3.59 4.59 -1.12
N LEU A 168 -4.19 3.66 -0.40
CA LEU A 168 -5.64 3.45 -0.36
C LEU A 168 -6.17 3.94 0.98
N HIS A 169 -6.93 5.04 0.95
CA HIS A 169 -7.66 5.52 2.12
C HIS A 169 -8.94 4.69 2.28
N ASP A 170 -9.22 4.27 3.52
CA ASP A 170 -10.38 3.45 3.91
C ASP A 170 -10.63 2.24 3.02
N ASN A 171 -9.54 1.68 2.47
CA ASN A 171 -9.62 0.56 1.55
C ASN A 171 -10.54 0.81 0.33
N ARG A 172 -10.88 2.06 0.04
CA ARG A 172 -11.79 2.49 -1.03
C ARG A 172 -11.15 3.49 -1.98
N PHE A 173 -10.64 4.60 -1.46
CA PHE A 173 -10.15 5.70 -2.27
C PHE A 173 -8.66 5.53 -2.59
N PHE A 174 -8.34 5.38 -3.87
CA PHE A 174 -6.95 5.45 -4.28
C PHE A 174 -6.52 6.90 -4.37
N ILE A 175 -5.59 7.27 -3.52
CA ILE A 175 -5.01 8.62 -3.46
C ILE A 175 -3.60 8.57 -4.03
N ARG A 176 -3.32 9.51 -4.91
CA ARG A 176 -2.01 9.79 -5.46
C ARG A 176 -1.73 11.26 -5.31
N ALA A 177 -0.73 11.60 -4.51
CA ALA A 177 -0.27 12.96 -4.28
C ALA A 177 1.13 13.15 -4.86
N LYS A 178 1.38 14.31 -5.45
CA LYS A 178 2.68 14.69 -5.99
C LYS A 178 3.07 16.07 -5.49
N GLY A 179 4.25 16.15 -4.93
CA GLY A 179 4.92 17.39 -4.58
C GLY A 179 5.96 17.75 -5.63
N THR A 180 5.93 18.98 -6.13
CA THR A 180 7.00 19.57 -6.94
C THR A 180 7.70 20.62 -6.10
N ASN A 181 9.02 20.48 -5.96
CA ASN A 181 9.84 21.21 -5.00
C ASN A 181 9.33 21.04 -3.56
N MET A 182 8.87 19.81 -3.25
CA MET A 182 8.38 19.37 -1.95
C MET A 182 8.98 18.01 -1.65
N ASP A 183 9.47 17.82 -0.43
CA ASP A 183 9.91 16.51 0.03
C ASP A 183 8.74 15.61 0.46
N ILE A 184 9.06 14.43 0.99
CA ILE A 184 8.03 13.46 1.42
C ILE A 184 7.19 13.99 2.59
N GLU A 185 7.83 14.63 3.58
CA GLU A 185 7.17 15.16 4.78
C GLU A 185 6.22 16.30 4.38
N GLU A 186 6.70 17.29 3.62
CA GLU A 186 5.87 18.39 3.09
C GLU A 186 4.68 17.88 2.25
N THR A 187 4.85 16.76 1.55
CA THR A 187 3.75 16.18 0.75
C THR A 187 2.73 15.46 1.63
N TRP A 188 3.16 14.78 2.70
CA TRP A 188 2.24 14.24 3.70
C TRP A 188 1.47 15.33 4.43
N ASP A 189 2.14 16.40 4.86
CA ASP A 189 1.49 17.56 5.50
C ASP A 189 0.38 18.14 4.61
N ALA A 190 0.65 18.28 3.31
CA ALA A 190 -0.35 18.73 2.34
C ALA A 190 -1.52 17.73 2.17
N ILE A 191 -1.27 16.41 2.26
CA ILE A 191 -2.33 15.39 2.24
C ILE A 191 -3.20 15.49 3.51
N GLU A 192 -2.59 15.68 4.67
CA GLU A 192 -3.31 15.81 5.94
C GLU A 192 -4.25 17.03 5.92
N GLU A 193 -3.82 18.17 5.36
CA GLU A 193 -4.68 19.36 5.22
C GLU A 193 -5.82 19.20 4.20
N MET A 194 -5.77 18.15 3.36
CA MET A 194 -6.89 17.82 2.45
C MET A 194 -8.09 17.21 3.16
N ASP A 195 -7.95 16.79 4.44
CA ASP A 195 -8.99 16.14 5.22
C ASP A 195 -9.65 14.96 4.47
N VAL A 196 -8.78 14.00 4.11
CA VAL A 196 -9.20 12.84 3.30
C VAL A 196 -10.20 11.94 4.04
N ASP A 197 -10.30 12.06 5.36
CA ASP A 197 -11.29 11.38 6.21
C ASP A 197 -12.74 11.83 5.91
N ASP A 198 -12.91 13.01 5.32
CA ASP A 198 -14.20 13.55 4.89
C ASP A 198 -14.65 13.03 3.50
N LEU A 199 -13.85 12.16 2.86
CA LEU A 199 -14.24 11.49 1.63
C LEU A 199 -15.27 10.39 1.90
N GLY A 200 -16.55 10.67 1.79
CA GLY A 200 -17.64 9.70 1.76
C GLY A 200 -18.09 9.18 3.08
#